data_e0d4152c164c8cb8ad78989e829e8fe9
#
_entry.id   e0d4152c164c8cb8ad78989e829e8fe9
#
_cell.length_a   1.000
_cell.length_b   1.000
_cell.length_c   1.000
_cell.angle_alpha   90.00
_cell.angle_beta   90.00
_cell.angle_gamma   90.00
#
_symmetry.space_group_name_H-M   'P 1'
#
loop_
_entity.id
_entity.type
_entity.pdbx_description
1 polymer ?
#
loop_
_entity_poly.entity_id
_entity_poly.type
_entity_poly.pdbx_seq_one_letter_code
_entity_poly.pdbx_strand_id
1 'polypeptide(L)'
;QSTDMIPWLKKYVPQQMRDHLDHVLISYYDDDNDGVHDDWQSVFDQLAVIFPDSRIGFGECGLSEPHAYDKVFAQQVTAYYGLKPFNDHYEGGYFWWYWQQDCLPCENNQAWKLIASYVTAGSSR
;
A
#
# COMPACT_ATOMS: atom_id res chain seq x y z
N GLN A 1 -9.32 10.39 2.46
CA GLN A 1 -7.93 10.91 2.46
C GLN A 1 -7.21 10.44 3.72
N SER A 2 -5.91 10.19 3.64
CA SER A 2 -5.09 9.74 4.78
C SER A 2 -5.14 10.71 5.97
N THR A 3 -5.36 11.99 5.73
CA THR A 3 -5.52 13.02 6.75
C THR A 3 -6.66 12.77 7.73
N ASP A 4 -7.70 12.05 7.33
CA ASP A 4 -8.85 11.73 8.17
C ASP A 4 -8.68 10.41 8.92
N MET A 5 -7.86 9.51 8.39
CA MET A 5 -7.61 8.18 8.96
C MET A 5 -6.97 8.26 10.35
N ILE A 6 -5.92 9.05 10.51
CA ILE A 6 -5.16 9.14 11.76
C ILE A 6 -6.02 9.64 12.94
N PRO A 7 -6.76 10.75 12.82
CA PRO A 7 -7.70 11.17 13.87
C PRO A 7 -8.79 10.13 14.15
N TRP A 8 -9.29 9.46 13.12
CA TRP A 8 -10.30 8.41 13.26
C TRP A 8 -9.77 7.22 14.07
N LEU A 9 -8.57 6.72 13.75
CA LEU A 9 -7.92 5.62 14.47
C LEU A 9 -7.72 5.96 15.94
N LYS A 10 -7.21 7.16 16.23
CA LYS A 10 -7.01 7.62 17.62
C LYS A 10 -8.31 7.70 18.41
N LYS A 11 -9.42 8.04 17.75
CA LYS A 11 -10.71 8.24 18.39
C LYS A 11 -11.48 6.94 18.61
N TYR A 12 -11.45 6.03 17.63
CA TYR A 12 -12.38 4.90 17.59
C TYR A 12 -11.73 3.54 17.83
N VAL A 13 -10.42 3.39 17.64
CA VAL A 13 -9.73 2.13 17.94
C VAL A 13 -9.34 2.11 19.42
N PRO A 14 -9.87 1.18 20.24
CA PRO A 14 -9.57 1.11 21.66
C PRO A 14 -8.08 0.86 21.94
N GLN A 15 -7.55 1.43 23.01
CA GLN A 15 -6.15 1.25 23.39
C GLN A 15 -5.74 -0.21 23.47
N GLN A 16 -6.57 -1.03 24.13
CA GLN A 16 -6.31 -2.48 24.22
C GLN A 16 -6.14 -3.15 22.86
N MET A 17 -6.90 -2.72 21.85
CA MET A 17 -6.75 -3.23 20.48
C MET A 17 -5.44 -2.75 19.85
N ARG A 18 -5.09 -1.49 20.07
CA ARG A 18 -3.84 -0.91 19.55
C ARG A 18 -2.59 -1.58 20.09
N ASP A 19 -2.64 -2.00 21.35
CA ASP A 19 -1.51 -2.63 22.05
C ASP A 19 -1.35 -4.12 21.73
N HIS A 20 -2.30 -4.75 21.02
CA HIS A 20 -2.31 -6.20 20.80
C HIS A 20 -2.47 -6.64 19.35
N LEU A 21 -2.43 -5.72 18.40
CA LEU A 21 -2.44 -6.07 16.98
C LEU A 21 -1.02 -6.40 16.50
N ASP A 22 -0.85 -7.56 15.91
CA ASP A 22 0.42 -7.97 15.30
C ASP A 22 0.68 -7.21 13.99
N HIS A 23 -0.39 -6.99 13.19
CA HIS A 23 -0.33 -6.34 11.89
C HIS A 23 -1.41 -5.27 11.73
N VAL A 24 -1.02 -4.14 11.14
CA VAL A 24 -1.92 -3.07 10.74
C VAL A 24 -1.70 -2.77 9.27
N LEU A 25 -2.69 -3.10 8.44
CA LEU A 25 -2.62 -2.93 7.00
C LEU A 25 -3.63 -1.88 6.56
N ILE A 26 -3.16 -0.89 5.80
CA ILE A 26 -4.01 0.18 5.28
C ILE A 26 -4.33 -0.09 3.81
N SER A 27 -5.55 0.25 3.38
CA SER A 27 -5.95 0.23 1.98
C SER A 27 -5.95 1.65 1.43
N TYR A 28 -5.36 1.83 0.25
CA TYR A 28 -5.31 3.12 -0.41
C TYR A 28 -5.35 2.98 -1.93
N TYR A 29 -6.12 3.87 -2.54
CA TYR A 29 -6.28 3.98 -3.99
C TYR A 29 -6.10 5.45 -4.37
N ASP A 30 -5.18 5.72 -5.29
CA ASP A 30 -4.93 7.05 -5.83
C ASP A 30 -5.76 7.22 -7.11
N ASP A 31 -7.08 7.40 -6.92
CA ASP A 31 -8.05 7.32 -8.00
C ASP A 31 -8.21 8.60 -8.80
N ASP A 32 -7.94 9.72 -8.18
CA ASP A 32 -8.18 11.01 -8.79
C ASP A 32 -7.03 11.47 -9.71
N ASN A 33 -5.86 10.81 -9.60
CA ASN A 33 -4.66 11.08 -10.40
C ASN A 33 -4.38 12.60 -10.51
N ASP A 34 -4.70 13.33 -9.44
CA ASP A 34 -4.57 14.79 -9.39
C ASP A 34 -3.11 15.25 -9.16
N GLY A 35 -2.19 14.29 -9.02
CA GLY A 35 -0.78 14.53 -8.73
C GLY A 35 -0.49 14.87 -7.28
N VAL A 36 -1.48 14.80 -6.40
CA VAL A 36 -1.33 14.95 -4.96
C VAL A 36 -1.09 13.58 -4.35
N HIS A 37 0.10 13.34 -3.90
CA HIS A 37 0.44 12.10 -3.19
C HIS A 37 0.47 12.34 -1.69
N ASP A 38 -0.01 11.37 -0.93
CA ASP A 38 0.09 11.41 0.52
C ASP A 38 1.55 11.44 0.97
N ASP A 39 1.83 12.17 2.04
CA ASP A 39 3.12 12.09 2.75
C ASP A 39 3.17 10.76 3.54
N TRP A 40 3.50 9.69 2.83
CA TRP A 40 3.57 8.35 3.38
C TRP A 40 4.54 8.23 4.56
N GLN A 41 5.64 8.97 4.55
CA GLN A 41 6.57 9.00 5.68
C GLN A 41 5.84 9.47 6.94
N SER A 42 5.15 10.60 6.87
CA SER A 42 4.37 11.13 7.99
C SER A 42 3.23 10.19 8.40
N VAL A 43 2.55 9.56 7.46
CA VAL A 43 1.47 8.60 7.74
C VAL A 43 2.00 7.40 8.51
N PHE A 44 3.06 6.74 8.03
CA PHE A 44 3.62 5.55 8.66
C PHE A 44 4.28 5.84 10.00
N ASP A 45 4.91 7.00 10.18
CA ASP A 45 5.45 7.42 11.47
C ASP A 45 4.34 7.64 12.50
N GLN A 46 3.22 8.22 12.11
CA GLN A 46 2.06 8.38 13.00
C GLN A 46 1.39 7.04 13.33
N LEU A 47 1.30 6.13 12.35
CA LEU A 47 0.79 4.77 12.59
C LEU A 47 1.67 4.00 13.57
N ALA A 48 3.00 4.09 13.45
CA ALA A 48 3.93 3.45 14.39
C ALA A 48 3.77 3.96 15.84
N VAL A 49 3.42 5.25 16.00
CA VAL A 49 3.10 5.80 17.34
C VAL A 49 1.76 5.27 17.86
N ILE A 50 0.76 5.07 17.00
CA ILE A 50 -0.56 4.58 17.39
C ILE A 50 -0.53 3.07 17.71
N PHE A 51 0.29 2.30 16.97
CA PHE A 51 0.41 0.86 17.06
C PHE A 51 1.87 0.45 17.30
N PRO A 52 2.37 0.67 18.54
CA PRO A 52 3.80 0.59 18.82
C PRO A 52 4.37 -0.84 18.73
N ASP A 53 3.54 -1.86 18.86
CA ASP A 53 3.94 -3.26 18.82
C ASP A 53 3.59 -3.96 17.50
N SER A 54 2.98 -3.23 16.56
CA SER A 54 2.50 -3.79 15.28
C SER A 54 3.51 -3.65 14.16
N ARG A 55 3.47 -4.60 13.22
CA ARG A 55 3.98 -4.42 11.86
C ARG A 55 2.95 -3.65 11.03
N ILE A 56 3.40 -2.73 10.20
CA ILE A 56 2.53 -1.81 9.49
C ILE A 56 2.85 -1.84 8.00
N GLY A 57 1.81 -1.96 7.18
CA GLY A 57 1.99 -2.03 5.72
C GLY A 57 0.76 -1.63 4.94
N PHE A 58 0.82 -1.85 3.62
CA PHE A 58 -0.33 -1.73 2.74
C PHE A 58 -1.09 -3.06 2.67
N GLY A 59 -2.40 -3.02 2.89
CA GLY A 59 -3.29 -4.15 2.65
C GLY A 59 -3.71 -4.19 1.20
N GLU A 60 -4.42 -3.17 0.75
CA GLU A 60 -4.88 -3.06 -0.62
C GLU A 60 -4.28 -1.83 -1.29
N CYS A 61 -3.91 -1.98 -2.55
CA CYS A 61 -3.51 -0.89 -3.43
C CYS A 61 -3.94 -1.19 -4.86
N GLY A 62 -4.00 -0.19 -5.70
CA GLY A 62 -4.39 -0.37 -7.09
C GLY A 62 -5.14 0.82 -7.66
N LEU A 63 -5.88 0.57 -8.72
CA LEU A 63 -6.85 1.49 -9.30
C LEU A 63 -8.24 1.11 -8.80
N SER A 64 -9.15 2.07 -8.67
CA SER A 64 -10.51 1.84 -8.14
C SER A 64 -11.37 0.96 -9.04
N GLU A 65 -11.02 0.87 -10.32
CA GLU A 65 -11.67 0.01 -11.31
C GLU A 65 -10.64 -0.83 -12.07
N PRO A 66 -11.03 -2.00 -12.65
CA PRO A 66 -10.17 -2.76 -13.54
C PRO A 66 -9.68 -1.89 -14.70
N HIS A 67 -8.39 -1.87 -14.95
CA HIS A 67 -7.81 -0.97 -15.93
C HIS A 67 -6.90 -1.71 -16.91
N ALA A 68 -7.03 -1.42 -18.20
CA ALA A 68 -6.08 -1.91 -19.20
C ALA A 68 -4.69 -1.34 -18.93
N TYR A 69 -3.66 -2.17 -19.13
CA TYR A 69 -2.28 -1.75 -18.91
C TYR A 69 -1.91 -0.59 -19.85
N ASP A 70 -1.62 0.54 -19.25
CA ASP A 70 -1.16 1.75 -19.93
C ASP A 70 -0.12 2.50 -19.07
N LYS A 71 0.16 3.75 -19.42
CA LYS A 71 1.10 4.59 -18.67
C LYS A 71 0.61 4.89 -17.25
N VAL A 72 -0.68 5.10 -17.06
CA VAL A 72 -1.27 5.40 -15.74
C VAL A 72 -1.14 4.18 -14.84
N PHE A 73 -1.51 3.00 -15.35
CA PHE A 73 -1.31 1.73 -14.64
C PHE A 73 0.14 1.53 -14.20
N ALA A 74 1.10 1.72 -15.13
CA ALA A 74 2.51 1.56 -14.84
C ALA A 74 3.02 2.56 -13.79
N GLN A 75 2.51 3.79 -13.79
CA GLN A 75 2.82 4.80 -12.78
C GLN A 75 2.31 4.39 -11.39
N GLN A 76 1.09 3.87 -11.31
CA GLN A 76 0.52 3.40 -10.04
C GLN A 76 1.28 2.18 -9.47
N VAL A 77 1.60 1.20 -10.31
CA VAL A 77 2.44 0.07 -9.86
C VAL A 77 3.79 0.59 -9.33
N THR A 78 4.42 1.52 -10.03
CA THR A 78 5.70 2.10 -9.62
C THR A 78 5.56 2.88 -8.31
N ALA A 79 4.48 3.63 -8.15
CA ALA A 79 4.23 4.41 -6.94
C ALA A 79 4.11 3.53 -5.70
N TYR A 80 3.38 2.41 -5.77
CA TYR A 80 3.24 1.50 -4.62
C TYR A 80 4.44 0.56 -4.44
N TYR A 81 4.79 -0.22 -5.44
CA TYR A 81 5.82 -1.25 -5.33
C TYR A 81 7.24 -0.68 -5.30
N GLY A 82 7.42 0.57 -5.71
CA GLY A 82 8.69 1.30 -5.62
C GLY A 82 8.97 1.97 -4.28
N LEU A 83 8.01 1.95 -3.35
CA LEU A 83 8.17 2.55 -2.04
C LEU A 83 9.29 1.87 -1.24
N LYS A 84 10.04 2.68 -0.51
CA LYS A 84 11.09 2.21 0.42
C LYS A 84 10.50 2.08 1.83
N PRO A 85 11.11 1.27 2.70
CA PRO A 85 10.72 1.23 4.10
C PRO A 85 10.75 2.64 4.72
N PHE A 86 9.69 2.99 5.44
CA PHE A 86 9.54 4.30 6.10
C PHE A 86 10.17 4.31 7.49
N ASN A 87 10.00 3.21 8.22
CA ASN A 87 10.53 3.02 9.58
C ASN A 87 10.65 1.51 9.89
N ASP A 88 11.09 1.18 11.09
CA ASP A 88 11.32 -0.21 11.50
C ASP A 88 10.04 -1.05 11.65
N HIS A 89 8.87 -0.41 11.70
CA HIS A 89 7.56 -1.08 11.74
C HIS A 89 7.05 -1.46 10.35
N TYR A 90 7.59 -0.84 9.30
CA TYR A 90 7.08 -1.01 7.95
C TYR A 90 7.42 -2.38 7.35
N GLU A 91 6.40 -3.11 6.90
CA GLU A 91 6.56 -4.46 6.34
C GLU A 91 6.18 -4.60 4.85
N GLY A 92 5.73 -3.52 4.22
CA GLY A 92 5.27 -3.57 2.82
C GLY A 92 3.79 -3.93 2.71
N GLY A 93 3.48 -5.05 2.06
CA GLY A 93 2.13 -5.53 1.79
C GLY A 93 1.84 -5.54 0.30
N TYR A 94 1.20 -4.50 -0.22
CA TYR A 94 0.94 -4.30 -1.65
C TYR A 94 0.10 -5.38 -2.31
N PHE A 95 -1.08 -5.64 -1.80
CA PHE A 95 -2.04 -6.52 -2.45
C PHE A 95 -2.79 -5.73 -3.51
N TRP A 96 -2.48 -6.01 -4.79
CA TRP A 96 -3.15 -5.36 -5.92
C TRP A 96 -4.59 -5.83 -5.99
N TRP A 97 -5.56 -4.89 -5.89
CA TRP A 97 -6.96 -5.20 -5.69
C TRP A 97 -7.60 -5.96 -6.86
N TYR A 98 -7.48 -5.47 -8.08
CA TYR A 98 -8.02 -6.12 -9.26
C TYR A 98 -7.06 -7.14 -9.89
N TRP A 99 -6.35 -7.92 -9.07
CA TRP A 99 -5.33 -8.85 -9.54
C TRP A 99 -5.80 -9.76 -10.67
N GLN A 100 -6.99 -10.38 -10.53
CA GLN A 100 -7.52 -11.31 -11.53
C GLN A 100 -7.77 -10.64 -12.88
N GLN A 101 -8.31 -9.44 -12.88
CA GLN A 101 -8.65 -8.69 -14.08
C GLN A 101 -7.42 -8.07 -14.75
N ASP A 102 -6.51 -7.55 -13.95
CA ASP A 102 -5.40 -6.76 -14.42
C ASP A 102 -4.16 -7.60 -14.76
N CYS A 103 -3.92 -8.67 -14.01
CA CYS A 103 -2.67 -9.42 -14.04
C CYS A 103 -2.77 -10.84 -14.62
N LEU A 104 -3.98 -11.37 -14.87
CA LEU A 104 -4.14 -12.71 -15.41
C LEU A 104 -4.61 -12.70 -16.88
N PRO A 105 -4.20 -13.69 -17.69
CA PRO A 105 -3.20 -14.72 -17.41
C PRO A 105 -1.78 -14.14 -17.35
N CYS A 106 -0.93 -14.67 -16.48
CA CYS A 106 0.38 -14.08 -16.17
C CYS A 106 1.40 -14.14 -17.32
N GLU A 107 1.33 -15.14 -18.20
CA GLU A 107 2.39 -15.48 -19.16
C GLU A 107 2.80 -14.33 -20.09
N ASN A 108 1.83 -13.53 -20.56
CA ASN A 108 2.08 -12.41 -21.47
C ASN A 108 1.59 -11.07 -20.94
N ASN A 109 1.21 -11.03 -19.66
CA ASN A 109 0.63 -9.84 -19.05
C ASN A 109 1.73 -8.82 -18.68
N GLN A 110 1.58 -7.58 -19.15
CA GLN A 110 2.57 -6.51 -18.90
C GLN A 110 2.49 -6.00 -17.45
N ALA A 111 1.29 -5.93 -16.88
CA ALA A 111 1.09 -5.53 -15.49
C ALA A 111 1.78 -6.52 -14.54
N TRP A 112 1.55 -7.83 -14.75
CA TRP A 112 2.24 -8.87 -13.99
C TRP A 112 3.76 -8.77 -14.09
N LYS A 113 4.30 -8.60 -15.29
CA LYS A 113 5.76 -8.48 -15.49
C LYS A 113 6.35 -7.30 -14.74
N LEU A 114 5.65 -6.17 -14.72
CA LEU A 114 6.08 -4.99 -13.99
C LEU A 114 6.05 -5.23 -12.48
N ILE A 115 4.94 -5.72 -11.93
CA ILE A 115 4.81 -6.05 -10.51
C ILE A 115 5.87 -7.08 -10.09
N ALA A 116 6.03 -8.16 -10.85
CA ALA A 116 7.02 -9.21 -10.59
C ALA A 116 8.45 -8.67 -10.54
N SER A 117 8.78 -7.67 -11.34
CA SER A 117 10.10 -7.04 -11.33
C SER A 117 10.43 -6.37 -9.99
N TYR A 118 9.44 -5.70 -9.38
CA TYR A 118 9.60 -5.09 -8.05
C TYR A 118 9.67 -6.13 -6.94
N VAL A 119 8.80 -7.14 -6.97
CA VAL A 119 8.78 -8.22 -5.96
C VAL A 119 10.12 -8.97 -5.96
N THR A 120 10.65 -9.30 -7.13
CA THR A 120 11.94 -9.98 -7.26
C THR A 120 13.10 -9.10 -6.75
N ALA A 121 13.10 -7.83 -7.08
CA ALA A 121 14.13 -6.88 -6.60
C ALA A 121 14.09 -6.71 -5.07
N GLY A 122 12.90 -6.74 -4.46
CA GLY A 122 12.71 -6.65 -3.01
C GLY A 122 13.18 -7.90 -2.25
N SER A 123 13.05 -9.07 -2.85
CA SER A 123 13.46 -10.35 -2.25
C SER A 123 14.97 -10.55 -2.18
N SER A 124 15.75 -9.67 -2.78
CA SER A 124 17.23 -9.75 -2.84
C SER A 124 17.92 -8.89 -1.76
N ARG A 125 17.16 -8.42 -0.76
CA ARG A 125 17.68 -7.57 0.33
C ARG A 125 17.70 -8.28 1.66
#